data_c3d3b74bf134e9076af3476ad85933de
#
_entry.id   c3d3b74bf134e9076af3476ad85933de
#
_cell.length_a   1.000
_cell.length_b   1.000
_cell.length_c   1.000
_cell.angle_alpha   90.00
_cell.angle_beta   90.00
_cell.angle_gamma   90.00
#
_symmetry.space_group_name_H-M   'P 1'
#
loop_
_entity.id
_entity.type
_entity.pdbx_description
1 polymer ?
#
loop_
_entity_poly.entity_id
_entity_poly.type
_entity_poly.pdbx_seq_one_letter_code
_entity_poly.pdbx_strand_id
1 'polypeptide(L)'
;MKKILFTVFLIPLFSNVFGQETKKDTLKPIQMEEVIVIGKKAQITDKQSKTLTSIDDYLQKSAKVDMIKRGAYAWEPIINSMPTERTLVTIDGMRIFGACTDKMDPITSYVEVSNLSEATICSGQEGACFGSTIGGSIDLKRNQNSFGTKKWNFNLNSGFETNNQQKIIGTAINYANKLFYVDTDFMLRDAENYKAGNNQEVLFSQFKKMNFSATSGFKLSKNKLIEASLIYDKATDVGYPALPMDVSIAEAIITSLKYEYTPLNSIVTNWETKVYFNTIMHQMDDTKRPFVPIHMDMPGWSKTYGYYSKMKATLKSHHFLLNLNSFYNKSLAEMTMYPADP
;
A
#
# COMPACT_ATOMS: atom_id res chain seq x y z
N MET A 1 -59.95 -16.67 -23.97
CA MET A 1 -59.39 -15.84 -22.91
C MET A 1 -59.49 -16.63 -21.59
N LYS A 2 -58.43 -17.33 -21.19
CA LYS A 2 -58.38 -18.07 -19.91
C LYS A 2 -57.27 -17.44 -19.06
N LYS A 3 -57.65 -16.87 -17.92
CA LYS A 3 -56.73 -16.35 -16.91
C LYS A 3 -56.23 -17.52 -16.10
N ILE A 4 -54.91 -17.76 -16.09
CA ILE A 4 -54.26 -18.72 -15.23
C ILE A 4 -53.80 -17.97 -13.98
N LEU A 5 -54.43 -18.31 -12.85
CA LEU A 5 -54.08 -17.84 -11.52
C LEU A 5 -52.96 -18.73 -10.99
N PHE A 6 -51.75 -18.15 -10.77
CA PHE A 6 -50.63 -18.87 -10.16
C PHE A 6 -50.71 -18.68 -8.64
N THR A 7 -51.21 -19.68 -7.93
CA THR A 7 -51.24 -19.73 -6.47
C THR A 7 -49.91 -20.34 -5.99
N VAL A 8 -49.02 -19.52 -5.42
CA VAL A 8 -47.79 -19.99 -4.76
C VAL A 8 -48.19 -20.56 -3.38
N PHE A 9 -48.03 -21.85 -3.21
CA PHE A 9 -48.26 -22.56 -1.95
C PHE A 9 -46.97 -22.44 -1.12
N LEU A 10 -46.99 -21.62 -0.06
CA LEU A 10 -45.92 -21.51 0.92
C LEU A 10 -46.09 -22.63 1.95
N ILE A 11 -45.28 -23.68 1.90
CA ILE A 11 -45.24 -24.74 2.91
C ILE A 11 -44.22 -24.32 3.97
N PRO A 12 -44.58 -24.11 5.24
CA PRO A 12 -43.61 -23.91 6.30
C PRO A 12 -43.04 -25.28 6.71
N LEU A 13 -41.78 -25.52 6.40
CA LEU A 13 -41.00 -26.62 6.96
C LEU A 13 -40.66 -26.30 8.42
N PHE A 14 -41.45 -26.85 9.33
CA PHE A 14 -41.08 -26.96 10.73
C PHE A 14 -40.04 -28.08 10.88
N SER A 15 -38.77 -27.74 10.86
CA SER A 15 -37.71 -28.61 11.34
C SER A 15 -37.61 -28.48 12.85
N ASN A 16 -37.95 -29.56 13.56
CA ASN A 16 -37.68 -29.67 14.99
C ASN A 16 -36.13 -29.70 15.19
N VAL A 17 -35.57 -28.58 15.59
CA VAL A 17 -34.17 -28.51 16.04
C VAL A 17 -34.16 -29.06 17.47
N PHE A 18 -33.74 -30.30 17.65
CA PHE A 18 -33.37 -30.82 18.97
C PHE A 18 -32.07 -30.11 19.38
N GLY A 19 -32.19 -29.16 20.30
CA GLY A 19 -31.04 -28.54 20.94
C GLY A 19 -30.31 -29.58 21.79
N GLN A 20 -29.00 -29.68 21.67
CA GLN A 20 -28.16 -30.45 22.56
C GLN A 20 -28.33 -29.93 24.00
N GLU A 21 -28.62 -30.84 24.94
CA GLU A 21 -28.58 -30.51 26.37
C GLU A 21 -27.16 -29.99 26.71
N THR A 22 -27.08 -28.72 27.03
CA THR A 22 -25.86 -28.13 27.57
C THR A 22 -25.65 -28.67 28.98
N LYS A 23 -24.61 -29.51 29.18
CA LYS A 23 -24.08 -29.80 30.51
C LYS A 23 -23.86 -28.44 31.20
N LYS A 24 -24.54 -28.23 32.33
CA LYS A 24 -24.35 -27.08 33.20
C LYS A 24 -22.88 -27.07 33.64
N ASP A 25 -22.09 -26.17 33.02
CA ASP A 25 -20.75 -25.88 33.48
C ASP A 25 -20.88 -25.15 34.83
N THR A 26 -20.30 -25.75 35.86
CA THR A 26 -20.38 -25.24 37.23
C THR A 26 -19.42 -24.09 37.51
N LEU A 27 -18.73 -23.63 36.50
CA LEU A 27 -17.87 -22.45 36.61
C LEU A 27 -18.75 -21.18 36.58
N LYS A 28 -18.71 -20.40 37.67
CA LYS A 28 -19.34 -19.09 37.69
C LYS A 28 -18.74 -18.25 36.55
N PRO A 29 -19.58 -17.65 35.69
CA PRO A 29 -19.09 -16.74 34.67
C PRO A 29 -18.33 -15.60 35.35
N ILE A 30 -17.06 -15.45 35.04
CA ILE A 30 -16.29 -14.27 35.39
C ILE A 30 -16.79 -13.16 34.47
N GLN A 31 -17.52 -12.21 35.05
CA GLN A 31 -17.90 -11.00 34.37
C GLN A 31 -16.61 -10.20 34.13
N MET A 32 -16.07 -10.30 32.91
CA MET A 32 -14.99 -9.41 32.49
C MET A 32 -15.62 -8.05 32.23
N GLU A 33 -15.01 -6.98 32.78
CA GLU A 33 -15.39 -5.64 32.44
C GLU A 33 -15.19 -5.45 30.93
N GLU A 34 -16.20 -4.88 30.27
CA GLU A 34 -16.17 -4.61 28.84
C GLU A 34 -15.01 -3.63 28.55
N VAL A 35 -13.92 -4.13 27.97
CA VAL A 35 -12.85 -3.28 27.47
C VAL A 35 -13.30 -2.66 26.16
N ILE A 36 -13.88 -1.47 26.23
CA ILE A 36 -14.21 -0.68 25.05
C ILE A 36 -12.91 -0.17 24.45
N VAL A 37 -12.37 -0.91 23.48
CA VAL A 37 -11.27 -0.43 22.65
C VAL A 37 -11.84 0.53 21.63
N ILE A 38 -11.83 1.82 21.94
CA ILE A 38 -12.13 2.86 20.95
C ILE A 38 -10.95 2.88 19.98
N GLY A 39 -11.09 2.19 18.85
CA GLY A 39 -10.12 2.19 17.77
C GLY A 39 -10.04 3.58 17.14
N LYS A 40 -9.16 4.45 17.63
CA LYS A 40 -8.87 5.70 16.95
C LYS A 40 -8.09 5.37 15.68
N LYS A 41 -8.51 5.96 14.55
CA LYS A 41 -7.76 6.00 13.31
C LYS A 41 -6.34 6.50 13.62
N ALA A 42 -5.34 5.66 13.48
CA ALA A 42 -3.96 6.08 13.67
C ALA A 42 -3.48 6.78 12.39
N GLN A 43 -3.08 8.03 12.52
CA GLN A 43 -2.42 8.79 11.46
C GLN A 43 -0.99 9.06 11.90
N ILE A 44 -0.05 8.70 11.05
CA ILE A 44 1.35 9.06 11.24
C ILE A 44 1.59 10.30 10.37
N THR A 45 1.64 11.47 11.01
CA THR A 45 1.84 12.76 10.34
C THR A 45 3.19 13.37 10.63
N ASP A 46 3.90 12.88 11.64
CA ASP A 46 5.20 13.42 12.05
C ASP A 46 6.29 13.02 11.05
N LYS A 47 6.59 13.97 10.17
CA LYS A 47 7.65 13.86 9.16
C LYS A 47 8.99 14.40 9.63
N GLN A 48 8.99 15.23 10.67
CA GLN A 48 10.09 16.15 10.93
C GLN A 48 11.39 15.47 11.34
N SER A 49 11.34 14.28 11.87
CA SER A 49 12.57 13.70 12.38
C SER A 49 13.37 12.89 11.35
N LYS A 50 12.82 12.57 10.16
CA LYS A 50 13.48 11.54 9.34
C LYS A 50 13.09 11.51 7.86
N THR A 51 13.36 12.56 7.09
CA THR A 51 13.24 12.55 5.62
C THR A 51 14.03 11.43 4.94
N LEU A 52 15.04 10.90 5.61
CA LEU A 52 15.90 9.82 5.13
C LEU A 52 15.51 8.45 5.69
N THR A 53 14.50 8.39 6.58
CA THR A 53 13.98 7.13 7.15
C THR A 53 13.38 6.24 6.06
N SER A 54 13.51 4.94 6.21
CA SER A 54 12.79 3.97 5.38
C SER A 54 11.29 4.04 5.63
N ILE A 55 10.51 3.58 4.68
CA ILE A 55 9.05 3.44 4.85
C ILE A 55 8.73 2.42 5.96
N ASP A 56 9.56 1.42 6.12
CA ASP A 56 9.43 0.36 7.09
C ASP A 56 9.54 0.90 8.51
N ASP A 57 10.59 1.68 8.80
CA ASP A 57 10.77 2.36 10.10
C ASP A 57 9.66 3.38 10.37
N TYR A 58 9.15 4.01 9.32
CA TYR A 58 8.06 4.96 9.45
C TYR A 58 6.74 4.29 9.87
N LEU A 59 6.41 3.16 9.26
CA LEU A 59 5.18 2.42 9.56
C LEU A 59 5.23 1.74 10.94
N GLN A 60 6.39 1.27 11.38
CA GLN A 60 6.58 0.70 12.72
C GLN A 60 6.30 1.66 13.88
N LYS A 61 6.22 2.96 13.63
CA LYS A 61 5.78 3.93 14.65
C LYS A 61 4.32 3.73 15.07
N SER A 62 3.53 3.02 14.29
CA SER A 62 2.17 2.66 14.65
C SER A 62 2.14 1.37 15.45
N ALA A 63 1.51 1.38 16.63
CA ALA A 63 1.28 0.18 17.43
C ALA A 63 0.39 -0.88 16.75
N LYS A 64 -0.20 -0.56 15.59
CA LYS A 64 -1.07 -1.47 14.83
C LYS A 64 -0.35 -2.20 13.70
N VAL A 65 0.89 -1.83 13.40
CA VAL A 65 1.66 -2.38 12.29
C VAL A 65 2.93 -3.02 12.82
N ASP A 66 3.08 -4.29 12.54
CA ASP A 66 4.33 -5.01 12.66
C ASP A 66 4.92 -5.24 11.28
N MET A 67 6.23 -5.50 11.20
CA MET A 67 6.92 -5.69 9.93
C MET A 67 7.64 -7.03 9.91
N ILE A 68 7.42 -7.81 8.85
CA ILE A 68 8.18 -9.04 8.61
C ILE A 68 9.46 -8.66 7.86
N LYS A 69 10.57 -8.78 8.54
CA LYS A 69 11.90 -8.45 8.02
C LYS A 69 12.53 -9.67 7.37
N ARG A 70 12.68 -9.64 6.04
CA ARG A 70 13.37 -10.71 5.29
C ARG A 70 14.79 -10.33 4.88
N GLY A 71 15.10 -9.03 4.82
CA GLY A 71 16.39 -8.47 4.45
C GLY A 71 16.55 -7.04 4.93
N ALA A 72 17.53 -6.33 4.42
CA ALA A 72 17.75 -4.91 4.74
C ALA A 72 16.75 -3.96 4.06
N TYR A 73 16.05 -4.44 3.05
CA TYR A 73 15.14 -3.67 2.21
C TYR A 73 13.74 -4.28 2.22
N ALA A 74 12.71 -3.41 2.15
CA ALA A 74 11.32 -3.73 1.84
C ALA A 74 10.69 -4.78 2.78
N TRP A 75 10.39 -4.38 4.00
CA TRP A 75 9.74 -5.26 4.96
C TRP A 75 8.23 -5.32 4.71
N GLU A 76 7.66 -6.52 4.86
CA GLU A 76 6.24 -6.74 4.67
C GLU A 76 5.43 -6.26 5.88
N PRO A 77 4.48 -5.31 5.72
CA PRO A 77 3.63 -4.87 6.81
C PRO A 77 2.55 -5.89 7.13
N ILE A 78 2.32 -6.13 8.41
CA ILE A 78 1.18 -6.89 8.93
C ILE A 78 0.37 -6.01 9.88
N ILE A 79 -0.95 -6.13 9.84
CA ILE A 79 -1.87 -5.36 10.69
C ILE A 79 -2.57 -6.31 11.64
N ASN A 80 -2.43 -6.06 12.96
CA ASN A 80 -3.03 -6.91 13.99
C ASN A 80 -2.69 -8.39 13.79
N SER A 81 -1.46 -8.71 13.47
CA SER A 81 -0.95 -10.06 13.18
C SER A 81 -1.59 -10.73 11.95
N MET A 82 -2.28 -9.98 11.10
CA MET A 82 -2.85 -10.51 9.85
C MET A 82 -1.94 -10.19 8.66
N PRO A 83 -1.63 -11.19 7.83
CA PRO A 83 -0.76 -11.02 6.67
C PRO A 83 -1.41 -10.18 5.57
N THR A 84 -0.61 -9.77 4.60
CA THR A 84 -1.01 -8.87 3.52
C THR A 84 -2.12 -9.41 2.61
N GLU A 85 -2.36 -10.73 2.57
CA GLU A 85 -3.51 -11.31 1.85
C GLU A 85 -4.86 -10.96 2.48
N ARG A 86 -4.87 -10.64 3.77
CA ARG A 86 -6.06 -10.29 4.54
C ARG A 86 -6.16 -8.82 4.87
N THR A 87 -5.17 -8.05 4.44
CA THR A 87 -5.10 -6.61 4.64
C THR A 87 -5.09 -5.91 3.29
N LEU A 88 -5.32 -4.61 3.28
CA LEU A 88 -5.33 -3.81 2.08
C LEU A 88 -4.27 -2.72 2.19
N VAL A 89 -3.33 -2.70 1.26
CA VAL A 89 -2.38 -1.60 1.12
C VAL A 89 -2.71 -0.83 -0.15
N THR A 90 -2.85 0.48 -0.02
CA THR A 90 -3.13 1.39 -1.13
C THR A 90 -2.15 2.55 -1.13
N ILE A 91 -1.89 3.11 -2.31
CA ILE A 91 -1.15 4.35 -2.50
C ILE A 91 -2.11 5.35 -3.13
N ASP A 92 -2.39 6.48 -2.46
CA ASP A 92 -3.38 7.48 -2.88
C ASP A 92 -4.75 6.87 -3.23
N GLY A 93 -5.16 5.85 -2.46
CA GLY A 93 -6.39 5.09 -2.68
C GLY A 93 -6.37 4.11 -3.86
N MET A 94 -5.26 3.98 -4.56
CA MET A 94 -5.10 3.01 -5.65
C MET A 94 -4.76 1.64 -5.10
N ARG A 95 -5.50 0.63 -5.51
CA ARG A 95 -5.21 -0.76 -5.18
C ARG A 95 -4.12 -1.30 -6.11
N ILE A 96 -3.10 -1.88 -5.52
CA ILE A 96 -1.93 -2.41 -6.22
C ILE A 96 -1.77 -3.87 -5.81
N PHE A 97 -1.37 -4.71 -6.74
CA PHE A 97 -1.02 -6.11 -6.47
C PHE A 97 0.44 -6.30 -6.83
N GLY A 98 1.24 -6.79 -5.88
CA GLY A 98 2.64 -7.14 -6.10
C GLY A 98 2.79 -8.27 -7.12
N ALA A 99 3.98 -8.40 -7.68
CA ALA A 99 4.35 -9.47 -8.60
C ALA A 99 5.09 -10.63 -7.91
N CYS A 100 5.67 -10.37 -6.73
CA CYS A 100 6.42 -11.34 -5.95
C CYS A 100 5.49 -12.21 -5.11
N THR A 101 5.60 -13.53 -5.25
CA THR A 101 4.87 -14.51 -4.45
C THR A 101 5.31 -14.48 -2.98
N ASP A 102 6.60 -14.26 -2.73
CA ASP A 102 7.22 -14.24 -1.40
C ASP A 102 7.25 -12.84 -0.76
N LYS A 103 6.64 -11.85 -1.43
CA LYS A 103 6.48 -10.46 -0.94
C LYS A 103 7.79 -9.79 -0.55
N MET A 104 8.84 -10.02 -1.33
CA MET A 104 10.14 -9.41 -1.15
C MET A 104 10.15 -7.94 -1.62
N ASP A 105 9.15 -7.51 -2.39
CA ASP A 105 8.87 -6.13 -2.77
C ASP A 105 7.41 -5.77 -2.43
N PRO A 106 7.06 -5.60 -1.16
CA PRO A 106 5.71 -5.24 -0.75
C PRO A 106 5.32 -3.86 -1.30
N ILE A 107 4.03 -3.63 -1.47
CA ILE A 107 3.47 -2.39 -2.05
C ILE A 107 3.98 -1.12 -1.36
N THR A 108 4.26 -1.21 -0.07
CA THR A 108 4.84 -0.11 0.72
C THR A 108 6.20 0.35 0.21
N SER A 109 6.94 -0.52 -0.46
CA SER A 109 8.26 -0.17 -0.99
C SER A 109 8.23 0.80 -2.17
N TYR A 110 7.07 0.99 -2.85
CA TYR A 110 6.97 1.85 -4.04
C TYR A 110 6.83 3.34 -3.72
N VAL A 111 6.90 3.72 -2.45
CA VAL A 111 6.89 5.12 -2.01
C VAL A 111 8.04 5.40 -1.06
N GLU A 112 8.40 6.67 -0.95
CA GLU A 112 9.40 7.17 -0.01
C GLU A 112 8.74 8.07 1.05
N VAL A 113 9.26 8.03 2.28
CA VAL A 113 8.72 8.85 3.38
C VAL A 113 8.80 10.35 3.05
N SER A 114 9.82 10.77 2.32
CA SER A 114 9.99 12.17 1.90
C SER A 114 8.82 12.71 1.08
N ASN A 115 8.15 11.86 0.31
CA ASN A 115 7.03 12.25 -0.53
C ASN A 115 5.64 11.92 0.06
N LEU A 116 5.58 11.36 1.28
CA LEU A 116 4.31 11.09 1.96
C LEU A 116 3.80 12.31 2.73
N SER A 117 2.49 12.53 2.68
CA SER A 117 1.78 13.44 3.59
C SER A 117 1.33 12.73 4.85
N GLU A 118 0.82 11.52 4.71
CA GLU A 118 0.34 10.71 5.82
C GLU A 118 0.30 9.23 5.46
N ALA A 119 0.36 8.37 6.47
CA ALA A 119 -0.07 6.98 6.37
C ALA A 119 -1.32 6.81 7.27
N THR A 120 -2.41 6.39 6.66
CA THR A 120 -3.64 6.10 7.38
C THR A 120 -3.74 4.60 7.63
N ILE A 121 -3.79 4.21 8.91
CA ILE A 121 -3.84 2.81 9.31
C ILE A 121 -5.18 2.56 10.00
N CYS A 122 -5.99 1.69 9.43
CA CYS A 122 -7.30 1.29 9.94
C CYS A 122 -7.30 -0.19 10.28
N SER A 123 -7.91 -0.57 11.41
CA SER A 123 -8.06 -1.97 11.81
C SER A 123 -9.39 -2.53 11.31
N GLY A 124 -9.41 -3.82 10.99
CA GLY A 124 -10.62 -4.53 10.60
C GLY A 124 -11.35 -3.86 9.43
N GLN A 125 -12.66 -3.84 9.47
CA GLN A 125 -13.48 -3.30 8.39
C GLN A 125 -13.51 -1.78 8.28
N GLU A 126 -13.00 -1.04 9.27
CA GLU A 126 -12.83 0.42 9.14
C GLU A 126 -11.93 0.79 7.95
N GLY A 127 -11.05 -0.12 7.55
CA GLY A 127 -10.16 0.03 6.39
C GLY A 127 -10.82 -0.18 5.04
N ALA A 128 -12.10 -0.51 4.97
CA ALA A 128 -12.78 -0.89 3.71
C ALA A 128 -13.07 0.29 2.74
N CYS A 129 -12.60 1.51 3.04
CA CYS A 129 -12.83 2.68 2.20
C CYS A 129 -12.28 2.55 0.76
N PHE A 130 -11.29 1.68 0.54
CA PHE A 130 -10.65 1.45 -0.78
C PHE A 130 -10.83 0.02 -1.29
N GLY A 131 -11.66 -0.78 -0.64
CA GLY A 131 -11.94 -2.16 -0.97
C GLY A 131 -12.20 -3.01 0.27
N SER A 132 -12.66 -4.23 0.07
CA SER A 132 -12.91 -5.16 1.18
C SER A 132 -11.61 -5.61 1.84
N THR A 133 -11.61 -5.66 3.16
CA THR A 133 -10.50 -6.15 3.99
C THR A 133 -11.04 -6.78 5.26
N ILE A 134 -10.31 -7.74 5.82
CA ILE A 134 -10.64 -8.38 7.09
C ILE A 134 -9.70 -7.86 8.18
N GLY A 135 -8.41 -7.78 7.90
CA GLY A 135 -7.38 -7.40 8.87
C GLY A 135 -7.25 -5.90 9.08
N GLY A 136 -7.60 -5.12 8.08
CA GLY A 136 -7.44 -3.67 8.08
C GLY A 136 -6.76 -3.14 6.82
N SER A 137 -6.43 -1.87 6.82
CA SER A 137 -5.80 -1.23 5.67
C SER A 137 -4.71 -0.24 6.06
N ILE A 138 -3.77 -0.05 5.13
CA ILE A 138 -2.79 1.03 5.12
C ILE A 138 -3.02 1.83 3.83
N ASP A 139 -3.34 3.11 3.93
CA ASP A 139 -3.34 4.03 2.79
C ASP A 139 -2.17 4.99 2.91
N LEU A 140 -1.27 4.93 1.94
CA LEU A 140 -0.08 5.78 1.84
C LEU A 140 -0.41 6.96 0.94
N LYS A 141 -0.62 8.12 1.53
CA LYS A 141 -0.99 9.32 0.80
C LYS A 141 0.23 10.19 0.55
N ARG A 142 0.51 10.43 -0.72
CA ARG A 142 1.63 11.28 -1.12
C ARG A 142 1.35 12.76 -0.87
N ASN A 143 2.41 13.54 -0.84
CA ASN A 143 2.31 14.99 -0.79
C ASN A 143 1.58 15.52 -2.02
N GLN A 144 0.71 16.47 -1.80
CA GLN A 144 0.06 17.24 -2.86
C GLN A 144 0.21 18.72 -2.51
N ASN A 145 0.70 19.49 -3.46
CA ASN A 145 0.75 20.93 -3.31
C ASN A 145 -0.66 21.53 -3.39
N SER A 146 -0.82 22.68 -2.79
CA SER A 146 -2.05 23.45 -2.90
C SER A 146 -1.88 24.54 -3.95
N PHE A 147 -2.97 24.83 -4.67
CA PHE A 147 -3.03 26.00 -5.54
C PHE A 147 -2.86 27.28 -4.72
N GLY A 148 -2.12 28.23 -5.25
CA GLY A 148 -1.84 29.45 -4.50
C GLY A 148 -1.18 30.54 -5.33
N THR A 149 -0.37 31.37 -4.68
CA THR A 149 0.50 32.33 -5.35
C THR A 149 1.64 31.59 -6.04
N LYS A 150 2.10 32.14 -7.19
CA LYS A 150 3.22 31.56 -7.94
C LYS A 150 4.44 31.37 -7.03
N LYS A 151 4.82 30.10 -6.81
CA LYS A 151 5.92 29.73 -5.91
C LYS A 151 6.64 28.50 -6.40
N TRP A 152 7.95 28.57 -6.41
CA TRP A 152 8.85 27.43 -6.50
C TRP A 152 9.29 27.00 -5.11
N ASN A 153 9.38 25.70 -4.91
CA ASN A 153 10.00 25.12 -3.74
C ASN A 153 10.95 24.02 -4.19
N PHE A 154 12.16 24.06 -3.64
CA PHE A 154 13.20 23.07 -3.92
C PHE A 154 13.71 22.52 -2.59
N ASN A 155 13.81 21.20 -2.50
CA ASN A 155 14.36 20.51 -1.34
C ASN A 155 15.41 19.51 -1.82
N LEU A 156 16.55 19.49 -1.15
CA LEU A 156 17.62 18.52 -1.36
C LEU A 156 17.94 17.87 -0.02
N ASN A 157 17.85 16.55 0.04
CA ASN A 157 18.20 15.76 1.20
C ASN A 157 19.35 14.82 0.85
N SER A 158 20.30 14.67 1.74
CA SER A 158 21.37 13.68 1.60
C SER A 158 21.67 13.04 2.94
N GLY A 159 22.05 11.78 2.93
CA GLY A 159 22.42 11.05 4.14
C GLY A 159 23.40 9.94 3.86
N PHE A 160 24.06 9.52 4.93
CA PHE A 160 24.98 8.40 4.92
C PHE A 160 24.79 7.57 6.18
N GLU A 161 24.63 6.26 6.02
CA GLU A 161 24.57 5.29 7.11
C GLU A 161 25.88 4.50 7.14
N THR A 162 26.54 4.47 8.30
CA THR A 162 27.89 3.90 8.40
C THR A 162 27.93 2.38 8.42
N ASN A 163 26.86 1.73 8.90
CA ASN A 163 26.84 0.28 9.10
C ASN A 163 26.90 -0.48 7.76
N ASN A 164 26.08 -0.06 6.81
CA ASN A 164 25.96 -0.64 5.45
C ASN A 164 26.46 0.30 4.37
N GLN A 165 27.19 1.36 4.74
CA GLN A 165 27.69 2.40 3.84
C GLN A 165 26.61 2.99 2.91
N GLN A 166 25.37 3.00 3.38
CA GLN A 166 24.25 3.44 2.55
C GLN A 166 24.34 4.93 2.24
N LYS A 167 24.35 5.23 0.96
CA LYS A 167 24.27 6.58 0.40
C LYS A 167 22.82 6.89 0.06
N ILE A 168 22.32 8.03 0.52
CA ILE A 168 20.95 8.46 0.30
C ILE A 168 20.99 9.86 -0.30
N ILE A 169 20.30 10.03 -1.45
CA ILE A 169 20.15 11.34 -2.10
C ILE A 169 18.68 11.46 -2.50
N GLY A 170 18.04 12.54 -2.06
CA GLY A 170 16.65 12.84 -2.38
C GLY A 170 16.48 14.29 -2.82
N THR A 171 15.67 14.53 -3.83
CA THR A 171 15.32 15.87 -4.30
C THR A 171 13.81 15.99 -4.47
N ALA A 172 13.25 17.14 -4.10
CA ALA A 172 11.87 17.49 -4.39
C ALA A 172 11.82 18.86 -5.06
N ILE A 173 11.10 18.95 -6.18
CA ILE A 173 10.88 20.19 -6.91
C ILE A 173 9.38 20.40 -7.06
N ASN A 174 8.88 21.46 -6.49
CA ASN A 174 7.48 21.75 -6.46
C ASN A 174 7.24 23.14 -7.05
N TYR A 175 6.20 23.23 -7.86
CA TYR A 175 5.71 24.50 -8.40
C TYR A 175 4.21 24.59 -8.23
N ALA A 176 3.72 25.72 -7.79
CA ALA A 176 2.28 25.98 -7.72
C ALA A 176 1.96 27.40 -8.15
N ASN A 177 0.79 27.56 -8.76
CA ASN A 177 0.13 28.86 -9.00
C ASN A 177 -1.36 28.73 -8.79
N LYS A 178 -2.16 29.74 -9.20
CA LYS A 178 -3.62 29.73 -9.04
C LYS A 178 -4.34 28.72 -9.93
N LEU A 179 -3.70 28.27 -11.02
CA LEU A 179 -4.30 27.44 -12.07
C LEU A 179 -3.79 26.00 -12.03
N PHE A 180 -2.49 25.79 -11.80
CA PHE A 180 -1.90 24.47 -11.78
C PHE A 180 -0.79 24.35 -10.74
N TYR A 181 -0.47 23.11 -10.38
CA TYR A 181 0.71 22.74 -9.60
C TYR A 181 1.40 21.52 -10.22
N VAL A 182 2.66 21.39 -9.94
CA VAL A 182 3.49 20.21 -10.25
C VAL A 182 4.35 19.90 -9.06
N ASP A 183 4.32 18.65 -8.62
CA ASP A 183 5.16 18.10 -7.57
C ASP A 183 5.99 16.97 -8.16
N THR A 184 7.30 17.01 -7.96
CA THR A 184 8.21 15.95 -8.37
C THR A 184 9.13 15.60 -7.23
N ASP A 185 9.31 14.31 -6.98
CA ASP A 185 10.23 13.76 -5.98
C ASP A 185 11.10 12.69 -6.61
N PHE A 186 12.36 12.69 -6.23
CA PHE A 186 13.32 11.67 -6.61
C PHE A 186 14.11 11.22 -5.38
N MET A 187 14.33 9.93 -5.23
CA MET A 187 15.12 9.33 -4.17
C MET A 187 16.01 8.22 -4.74
N LEU A 188 17.27 8.24 -4.35
CA LEU A 188 18.25 7.20 -4.62
C LEU A 188 18.80 6.67 -3.30
N ARG A 189 18.85 5.35 -3.17
CA ARG A 189 19.48 4.63 -2.07
C ARG A 189 20.43 3.58 -2.65
N ASP A 190 21.66 3.55 -2.16
CA ASP A 190 22.70 2.58 -2.54
C ASP A 190 23.37 2.08 -1.27
N ALA A 191 23.14 0.84 -0.90
CA ALA A 191 23.60 0.21 0.33
C ALA A 191 24.45 -1.01 0.03
N GLU A 192 25.55 -1.15 0.73
CA GLU A 192 26.37 -2.36 0.77
C GLU A 192 25.88 -3.32 1.84
N ASN A 193 26.53 -4.46 2.01
CA ASN A 193 26.25 -5.39 3.08
C ASN A 193 26.35 -4.72 4.46
N TYR A 194 25.41 -4.97 5.34
CA TYR A 194 25.48 -4.47 6.71
C TYR A 194 26.34 -5.38 7.61
N LYS A 195 26.78 -4.83 8.73
CA LYS A 195 27.56 -5.54 9.74
C LYS A 195 26.75 -5.83 10.98
N ALA A 196 26.80 -7.09 11.41
CA ALA A 196 26.26 -7.55 12.66
C ALA A 196 27.24 -7.31 13.83
N GLY A 197 26.94 -7.83 15.01
CA GLY A 197 27.83 -7.77 16.18
C GLY A 197 29.23 -8.29 15.84
N ASN A 198 30.24 -7.78 16.55
CA ASN A 198 31.65 -8.07 16.31
C ASN A 198 32.16 -7.71 14.89
N ASN A 199 31.53 -6.74 14.25
CA ASN A 199 31.88 -6.27 12.89
C ASN A 199 31.78 -7.36 11.81
N GLN A 200 30.97 -8.42 12.06
CA GLN A 200 30.77 -9.50 11.11
C GLN A 200 29.89 -9.04 9.95
N GLU A 201 30.40 -9.13 8.72
CA GLU A 201 29.63 -8.81 7.52
C GLU A 201 28.52 -9.85 7.30
N VAL A 202 27.31 -9.36 7.02
CA VAL A 202 26.16 -10.18 6.63
C VAL A 202 26.06 -10.16 5.13
N LEU A 203 26.53 -11.20 4.48
CA LEU A 203 26.50 -11.32 3.02
C LEU A 203 25.09 -11.32 2.48
N PHE A 204 24.92 -10.84 1.27
CA PHE A 204 23.62 -10.74 0.57
C PHE A 204 22.63 -9.86 1.33
N SER A 205 23.06 -8.72 1.83
CA SER A 205 22.21 -7.74 2.49
C SER A 205 22.28 -6.34 1.85
N GLN A 206 22.98 -6.23 0.72
CA GLN A 206 23.07 -5.02 -0.09
C GLN A 206 21.76 -4.77 -0.86
N PHE A 207 21.55 -3.51 -1.28
CA PHE A 207 20.49 -3.14 -2.22
C PHE A 207 20.72 -1.78 -2.88
N LYS A 208 20.13 -1.62 -4.07
CA LYS A 208 20.04 -0.34 -4.76
C LYS A 208 18.60 -0.03 -5.08
N LYS A 209 18.17 1.20 -4.78
CA LYS A 209 16.79 1.63 -5.03
C LYS A 209 16.77 3.04 -5.65
N MET A 210 15.92 3.22 -6.64
CA MET A 210 15.54 4.49 -7.21
C MET A 210 14.04 4.65 -7.20
N ASN A 211 13.54 5.76 -6.65
CA ASN A 211 12.12 6.12 -6.68
C ASN A 211 11.97 7.50 -7.32
N PHE A 212 11.07 7.61 -8.27
CA PHE A 212 10.66 8.87 -8.87
C PHE A 212 9.15 8.97 -8.79
N SER A 213 8.65 10.10 -8.34
CA SER A 213 7.22 10.38 -8.39
C SER A 213 6.94 11.78 -8.93
N ALA A 214 5.83 11.89 -9.65
CA ALA A 214 5.35 13.16 -10.16
C ALA A 214 3.83 13.24 -10.00
N THR A 215 3.34 14.41 -9.63
CA THR A 215 1.91 14.72 -9.56
C THR A 215 1.68 16.10 -10.14
N SER A 216 0.69 16.24 -11.02
CA SER A 216 0.29 17.53 -11.58
C SER A 216 -1.21 17.73 -11.47
N GLY A 217 -1.62 18.87 -10.94
CA GLY A 217 -3.04 19.24 -10.82
C GLY A 217 -3.37 20.49 -11.61
N PHE A 218 -4.49 20.49 -12.27
CA PHE A 218 -4.99 21.61 -13.07
C PHE A 218 -6.44 21.95 -12.71
N LYS A 219 -6.70 23.22 -12.39
CA LYS A 219 -8.05 23.73 -12.16
C LYS A 219 -8.77 23.99 -13.47
N LEU A 220 -9.80 23.22 -13.77
CA LEU A 220 -10.70 23.48 -14.89
C LEU A 220 -11.64 24.65 -14.58
N SER A 221 -12.02 24.81 -13.32
CA SER A 221 -12.82 25.91 -12.80
C SER A 221 -12.58 26.07 -11.29
N LYS A 222 -13.29 27.00 -10.64
CA LYS A 222 -13.18 27.21 -9.18
C LYS A 222 -13.48 25.96 -8.35
N ASN A 223 -14.28 25.04 -8.91
CA ASN A 223 -14.79 23.85 -8.23
C ASN A 223 -14.52 22.54 -8.96
N LYS A 224 -13.68 22.54 -9.99
CA LYS A 224 -13.31 21.35 -10.78
C LYS A 224 -11.81 21.26 -10.94
N LEU A 225 -11.26 20.10 -10.63
CA LEU A 225 -9.84 19.76 -10.69
C LEU A 225 -9.63 18.50 -11.51
N ILE A 226 -8.60 18.48 -12.31
CA ILE A 226 -7.99 17.25 -12.86
C ILE A 226 -6.59 17.11 -12.28
N GLU A 227 -6.21 15.91 -11.92
CA GLU A 227 -4.89 15.58 -11.40
C GLU A 227 -4.37 14.31 -12.08
N ALA A 228 -3.16 14.35 -12.57
CA ALA A 228 -2.45 13.21 -13.11
C ALA A 228 -1.26 12.87 -12.19
N SER A 229 -0.98 11.59 -12.03
CA SER A 229 0.14 11.16 -11.22
C SER A 229 0.90 9.97 -11.82
N LEU A 230 2.19 9.90 -11.51
CA LEU A 230 3.11 8.84 -11.89
C LEU A 230 3.98 8.49 -10.67
N ILE A 231 4.22 7.20 -10.47
CA ILE A 231 5.30 6.67 -9.64
C ILE A 231 6.09 5.71 -10.52
N TYR A 232 7.40 5.85 -10.51
CA TYR A 232 8.35 4.89 -11.04
C TYR A 232 9.29 4.48 -9.91
N ASP A 233 9.26 3.21 -9.55
CA ASP A 233 10.12 2.63 -8.53
C ASP A 233 10.93 1.49 -9.13
N LYS A 234 12.20 1.43 -8.80
CA LYS A 234 13.10 0.38 -9.26
C LYS A 234 14.09 0.03 -8.18
N ALA A 235 14.09 -1.24 -7.79
CA ALA A 235 15.11 -1.81 -6.94
C ALA A 235 15.90 -2.87 -7.70
N THR A 236 17.19 -2.90 -7.49
CA THR A 236 18.11 -3.86 -8.11
C THR A 236 19.13 -4.31 -7.09
N ASP A 237 19.75 -5.45 -7.33
CA ASP A 237 20.82 -5.96 -6.47
C ASP A 237 20.38 -6.12 -5.00
N VAL A 238 19.16 -6.60 -4.78
CA VAL A 238 18.60 -6.71 -3.44
C VAL A 238 18.88 -8.08 -2.86
N GLY A 239 19.76 -8.13 -1.89
CA GLY A 239 20.14 -9.36 -1.18
C GLY A 239 19.18 -9.71 -0.05
N TYR A 240 18.97 -11.01 0.15
CA TYR A 240 18.15 -11.57 1.22
C TYR A 240 18.94 -12.63 2.00
N PRO A 241 19.63 -12.27 3.11
CA PRO A 241 20.51 -13.19 3.83
C PRO A 241 19.82 -14.46 4.33
N ALA A 242 18.52 -14.37 4.61
CA ALA A 242 17.73 -15.48 5.13
C ALA A 242 17.12 -16.39 4.05
N LEU A 243 17.29 -16.05 2.77
CA LEU A 243 16.68 -16.76 1.64
C LEU A 243 17.77 -17.30 0.71
N PRO A 244 17.50 -18.35 -0.06
CA PRO A 244 18.46 -18.90 -1.02
C PRO A 244 18.57 -18.07 -2.32
N MET A 245 17.76 -17.04 -2.49
CA MET A 245 17.64 -16.23 -3.69
C MET A 245 17.69 -14.75 -3.35
N ASP A 246 18.06 -13.95 -4.34
CA ASP A 246 18.11 -12.50 -4.30
C ASP A 246 17.10 -11.90 -5.29
N VAL A 247 16.79 -10.61 -5.17
CA VAL A 247 16.00 -9.90 -6.18
C VAL A 247 16.95 -9.17 -7.11
N SER A 248 17.02 -9.64 -8.34
CA SER A 248 17.84 -9.01 -9.39
C SER A 248 17.19 -7.71 -9.88
N ILE A 249 15.85 -7.69 -9.99
CA ILE A 249 15.08 -6.49 -10.35
C ILE A 249 13.67 -6.56 -9.76
N ALA A 250 13.24 -5.45 -9.16
CA ALA A 250 11.84 -5.16 -8.86
C ALA A 250 11.53 -3.77 -9.45
N GLU A 251 10.51 -3.70 -10.30
CA GLU A 251 10.16 -2.46 -11.01
C GLU A 251 8.65 -2.23 -10.95
N ALA A 252 8.26 -1.01 -10.62
CA ALA A 252 6.86 -0.60 -10.55
C ALA A 252 6.63 0.70 -11.33
N ILE A 253 5.61 0.70 -12.19
CA ILE A 253 5.06 1.90 -12.81
C ILE A 253 3.61 2.02 -12.39
N ILE A 254 3.25 3.10 -11.71
CA ILE A 254 1.92 3.35 -11.18
C ILE A 254 1.45 4.72 -11.68
N THR A 255 0.35 4.73 -12.40
CA THR A 255 -0.20 5.96 -13.01
C THR A 255 -1.65 6.16 -12.63
N SER A 256 -2.09 7.41 -12.55
CA SER A 256 -3.51 7.71 -12.32
C SER A 256 -3.95 9.03 -12.94
N LEU A 257 -5.24 9.12 -13.20
CA LEU A 257 -5.94 10.35 -13.54
C LEU A 257 -7.15 10.50 -12.63
N LYS A 258 -7.19 11.61 -11.88
CA LYS A 258 -8.26 11.95 -10.94
C LYS A 258 -9.03 13.16 -11.45
N TYR A 259 -10.34 13.09 -11.35
CA TYR A 259 -11.25 14.23 -11.49
C TYR A 259 -11.91 14.49 -10.13
N GLU A 260 -11.92 15.73 -9.70
CA GLU A 260 -12.55 16.14 -8.45
C GLU A 260 -13.50 17.32 -8.71
N TYR A 261 -14.69 17.22 -8.15
CA TYR A 261 -15.73 18.22 -8.22
C TYR A 261 -16.25 18.57 -6.82
N THR A 262 -16.12 19.84 -6.45
CA THR A 262 -16.56 20.38 -5.17
C THR A 262 -17.63 21.44 -5.43
N PRO A 263 -18.91 21.05 -5.62
CA PRO A 263 -19.98 21.98 -5.93
C PRO A 263 -20.25 22.95 -4.78
N LEU A 264 -20.62 24.17 -5.12
CA LEU A 264 -21.05 25.17 -4.17
C LEU A 264 -22.57 25.06 -3.96
N ASN A 265 -23.02 25.21 -2.70
CA ASN A 265 -24.47 25.23 -2.36
C ASN A 265 -25.24 23.99 -2.86
N SER A 266 -24.66 22.81 -2.73
CA SER A 266 -25.24 21.53 -3.14
C SER A 266 -25.25 20.55 -1.97
N ILE A 267 -26.19 19.60 -2.01
CA ILE A 267 -26.21 18.45 -1.10
C ILE A 267 -24.92 17.63 -1.25
N VAL A 268 -24.42 17.46 -2.48
CA VAL A 268 -23.12 16.86 -2.74
C VAL A 268 -22.05 17.88 -2.39
N THR A 269 -21.17 17.55 -1.47
CA THR A 269 -20.09 18.41 -0.99
C THR A 269 -18.76 18.15 -1.67
N ASN A 270 -18.54 16.93 -2.11
CA ASN A 270 -17.33 16.54 -2.86
C ASN A 270 -17.64 15.28 -3.67
N TRP A 271 -17.14 15.23 -4.89
CA TRP A 271 -17.17 14.04 -5.75
C TRP A 271 -15.81 13.87 -6.39
N GLU A 272 -15.14 12.78 -6.07
CA GLU A 272 -13.83 12.40 -6.59
C GLU A 272 -13.95 11.10 -7.38
N THR A 273 -13.39 11.07 -8.55
CA THR A 273 -13.28 9.88 -9.40
C THR A 273 -11.85 9.72 -9.86
N LYS A 274 -11.29 8.54 -9.74
CA LYS A 274 -9.93 8.22 -10.18
C LYS A 274 -9.94 6.93 -11.01
N VAL A 275 -9.27 6.98 -12.14
CA VAL A 275 -8.85 5.81 -12.91
C VAL A 275 -7.35 5.63 -12.74
N TYR A 276 -6.88 4.39 -12.65
CA TYR A 276 -5.47 4.12 -12.47
C TYR A 276 -5.03 2.84 -13.18
N PHE A 277 -3.75 2.82 -13.51
CA PHE A 277 -3.08 1.66 -14.06
C PHE A 277 -1.75 1.47 -13.35
N ASN A 278 -1.45 0.23 -12.99
CA ASN A 278 -0.12 -0.13 -12.50
C ASN A 278 0.39 -1.40 -13.18
N THR A 279 1.69 -1.46 -13.37
CA THR A 279 2.41 -2.64 -13.83
C THR A 279 3.63 -2.82 -12.94
N ILE A 280 3.76 -4.03 -12.43
CA ILE A 280 4.82 -4.44 -11.52
C ILE A 280 5.55 -5.62 -12.18
N MET A 281 6.86 -5.58 -12.15
CA MET A 281 7.74 -6.67 -12.54
C MET A 281 8.66 -7.01 -11.37
N HIS A 282 8.86 -8.28 -11.13
CA HIS A 282 9.74 -8.78 -10.10
C HIS A 282 10.48 -10.00 -10.61
N GLN A 283 11.79 -10.05 -10.40
CA GLN A 283 12.60 -11.22 -10.75
C GLN A 283 13.50 -11.57 -9.59
N MET A 284 13.36 -12.80 -9.12
CA MET A 284 14.25 -13.44 -8.18
C MET A 284 15.13 -14.44 -8.89
N ASP A 285 16.38 -14.50 -8.53
CA ASP A 285 17.34 -15.51 -9.00
C ASP A 285 18.41 -15.77 -7.91
N ASP A 286 19.20 -16.77 -8.15
CA ASP A 286 20.31 -17.16 -7.28
C ASP A 286 21.68 -17.01 -7.97
N THR A 287 21.76 -16.25 -9.06
CA THR A 287 22.98 -16.11 -9.88
C THR A 287 24.19 -15.61 -9.10
N LYS A 288 23.97 -14.88 -7.99
CA LYS A 288 25.01 -14.41 -7.09
C LYS A 288 25.34 -15.35 -5.95
N ARG A 289 24.61 -16.46 -5.84
CA ARG A 289 24.80 -17.45 -4.77
C ARG A 289 25.82 -18.50 -5.21
N PRO A 290 26.96 -18.63 -4.48
CA PRO A 290 28.07 -19.47 -4.95
C PRO A 290 27.79 -20.99 -4.86
N PHE A 291 26.89 -21.41 -3.99
CA PHE A 291 26.61 -22.82 -3.72
C PHE A 291 25.11 -23.05 -3.52
N VAL A 292 24.41 -23.34 -4.58
CA VAL A 292 23.02 -23.75 -4.55
C VAL A 292 22.88 -25.11 -5.25
N PRO A 293 22.16 -26.06 -4.65
CA PRO A 293 22.02 -27.40 -5.24
C PRO A 293 21.13 -27.39 -6.49
N ILE A 294 20.26 -26.40 -6.64
CA ILE A 294 19.37 -26.20 -7.76
C ILE A 294 19.32 -24.71 -8.03
N HIS A 295 19.66 -24.28 -9.23
CA HIS A 295 19.52 -22.90 -9.66
C HIS A 295 18.06 -22.61 -10.01
N MET A 296 17.57 -21.42 -9.62
CA MET A 296 16.19 -21.03 -9.82
C MET A 296 16.08 -19.60 -10.39
N ASP A 297 15.20 -19.46 -11.39
CA ASP A 297 14.73 -18.18 -11.89
C ASP A 297 13.23 -18.04 -11.62
N MET A 298 12.82 -16.95 -11.02
CA MET A 298 11.42 -16.69 -10.66
C MET A 298 10.98 -15.29 -11.08
N PRO A 299 10.70 -15.08 -12.37
CA PRO A 299 10.10 -13.84 -12.85
C PRO A 299 8.60 -13.79 -12.52
N GLY A 300 8.12 -12.60 -12.16
CA GLY A 300 6.72 -12.34 -11.89
C GLY A 300 6.26 -11.00 -12.47
N TRP A 301 5.01 -10.94 -12.86
CA TRP A 301 4.38 -9.73 -13.40
C TRP A 301 2.98 -9.55 -12.82
N SER A 302 2.62 -8.31 -12.57
CA SER A 302 1.28 -7.94 -12.17
C SER A 302 0.85 -6.67 -12.91
N LYS A 303 -0.34 -6.70 -13.52
CA LYS A 303 -0.95 -5.54 -14.17
C LYS A 303 -2.33 -5.31 -13.61
N THR A 304 -2.59 -4.09 -13.12
CA THR A 304 -3.87 -3.72 -12.53
C THR A 304 -4.45 -2.51 -13.23
N TYR A 305 -5.71 -2.61 -13.61
CA TYR A 305 -6.55 -1.50 -14.07
C TYR A 305 -7.59 -1.27 -12.99
N GLY A 306 -7.70 -0.06 -12.50
CA GLY A 306 -8.60 0.22 -11.40
C GLY A 306 -9.35 1.53 -11.58
N TYR A 307 -10.47 1.59 -10.88
CA TYR A 307 -11.36 2.72 -10.84
C TYR A 307 -11.94 2.85 -9.44
N TYR A 308 -12.02 4.08 -8.93
CA TYR A 308 -12.88 4.37 -7.81
C TYR A 308 -13.64 5.69 -8.01
N SER A 309 -14.81 5.77 -7.38
CA SER A 309 -15.58 6.99 -7.27
C SER A 309 -16.10 7.16 -5.86
N LYS A 310 -15.82 8.29 -5.25
CA LYS A 310 -16.24 8.66 -3.90
C LYS A 310 -17.08 9.91 -3.95
N MET A 311 -18.26 9.84 -3.39
CA MET A 311 -19.15 10.98 -3.27
C MET A 311 -19.47 11.23 -1.80
N LYS A 312 -19.24 12.46 -1.34
CA LYS A 312 -19.66 12.94 -0.03
C LYS A 312 -20.89 13.83 -0.22
N ALA A 313 -21.91 13.59 0.56
CA ALA A 313 -23.12 14.40 0.55
C ALA A 313 -23.55 14.73 1.98
N THR A 314 -24.07 15.94 2.19
CA THR A 314 -24.58 16.38 3.48
C THR A 314 -26.00 16.89 3.30
N LEU A 315 -26.96 16.26 3.98
CA LEU A 315 -28.35 16.66 4.00
C LEU A 315 -28.77 16.93 5.43
N LYS A 316 -28.92 18.20 5.79
CA LYS A 316 -29.15 18.64 7.19
C LYS A 316 -28.06 18.10 8.12
N SER A 317 -28.42 17.30 9.12
CA SER A 317 -27.51 16.65 10.06
C SER A 317 -26.96 15.29 9.58
N HIS A 318 -27.36 14.82 8.40
CA HIS A 318 -26.94 13.53 7.86
C HIS A 318 -25.76 13.68 6.91
N HIS A 319 -24.74 12.86 7.10
CA HIS A 319 -23.56 12.80 6.24
C HIS A 319 -23.52 11.44 5.53
N PHE A 320 -23.48 11.47 4.22
CA PHE A 320 -23.43 10.29 3.37
C PHE A 320 -22.08 10.20 2.70
N LEU A 321 -21.51 9.01 2.71
CA LEU A 321 -20.33 8.65 1.93
C LEU A 321 -20.69 7.47 1.03
N LEU A 322 -20.76 7.72 -0.27
CA LEU A 322 -20.88 6.66 -1.27
C LEU A 322 -19.50 6.40 -1.87
N ASN A 323 -19.11 5.13 -1.90
CA ASN A 323 -17.81 4.70 -2.42
C ASN A 323 -18.00 3.50 -3.34
N LEU A 324 -17.60 3.65 -4.59
CA LEU A 324 -17.60 2.61 -5.61
C LEU A 324 -16.15 2.31 -6.00
N ASN A 325 -15.74 1.06 -5.90
CA ASN A 325 -14.42 0.59 -6.30
C ASN A 325 -14.56 -0.58 -7.25
N SER A 326 -13.75 -0.58 -8.30
CA SER A 326 -13.63 -1.69 -9.23
C SER A 326 -12.19 -1.80 -9.70
N PHE A 327 -11.73 -3.02 -9.91
CA PHE A 327 -10.41 -3.27 -10.48
C PHE A 327 -10.40 -4.58 -11.25
N TYR A 328 -9.47 -4.67 -12.19
CA TYR A 328 -9.09 -5.89 -12.86
C TYR A 328 -7.59 -6.09 -12.70
N ASN A 329 -7.18 -7.24 -12.20
CA ASN A 329 -5.77 -7.60 -12.06
C ASN A 329 -5.47 -8.86 -12.87
N LYS A 330 -4.33 -8.85 -13.54
CA LYS A 330 -3.73 -10.02 -14.20
C LYS A 330 -2.32 -10.18 -13.66
N SER A 331 -2.07 -11.29 -12.98
CA SER A 331 -0.75 -11.65 -12.45
C SER A 331 -0.28 -12.96 -13.06
N LEU A 332 1.03 -13.07 -13.25
CA LEU A 332 1.72 -14.27 -13.67
C LEU A 332 3.01 -14.38 -12.87
N ALA A 333 3.29 -15.55 -12.34
CA ALA A 333 4.58 -15.89 -11.75
C ALA A 333 5.03 -17.22 -12.36
N GLU A 334 6.27 -17.28 -12.73
CA GLU A 334 6.90 -18.46 -13.31
C GLU A 334 8.09 -18.89 -12.44
N MET A 335 8.39 -20.17 -12.42
CA MET A 335 9.57 -20.71 -11.76
C MET A 335 10.23 -21.69 -12.71
N THR A 336 11.50 -21.47 -12.99
CA THR A 336 12.35 -22.41 -13.72
C THR A 336 13.44 -22.90 -12.78
N MET A 337 13.62 -24.22 -12.70
CA MET A 337 14.64 -24.87 -11.89
C MET A 337 15.64 -25.56 -12.82
N TYR A 338 16.91 -25.32 -12.57
CA TYR A 338 18.01 -25.93 -13.31
C TYR A 338 18.85 -26.78 -12.36
N PRO A 339 19.13 -28.06 -12.67
CA PRO A 339 20.09 -28.82 -11.86
C PRO A 339 21.46 -28.13 -11.90
N ALA A 340 22.21 -28.17 -10.80
CA ALA A 340 23.52 -27.55 -10.69
C ALA A 340 24.57 -28.19 -11.61
N ASP A 341 24.40 -29.50 -11.88
CA ASP A 341 25.16 -30.26 -12.89
C ASP A 341 24.19 -30.98 -13.85
N PRO A 342 24.44 -30.97 -15.16
CA PRO A 342 23.62 -31.69 -16.13
C PRO A 342 23.81 -33.23 -16.03
#